data_6e6363a635612eaa7bfd47ffb889cf09
#
_entry.id   6e6363a635612eaa7bfd47ffb889cf09
#
_cell.length_a   1.000
_cell.length_b   1.000
_cell.length_c   1.000
_cell.angle_alpha   90.00
_cell.angle_beta   90.00
_cell.angle_gamma   90.00
#
_symmetry.space_group_name_H-M   'P 1'
#
loop_
_entity.id
_entity.type
_entity.pdbx_description
1 polymer ?
#
loop_
_entity_poly.entity_id
_entity_poly.type
_entity_poly.pdbx_seq_one_letter_code
_entity_poly.pdbx_strand_id
1 'polypeptide(L)'
;MSDYVDGRDSGGTGMSAGSLVHTLYIGSPDGNSFGSADRTAVVEMLSSCFAGFTINDAEGFFEGRPVATLIVKIATGDTPAVEEVTRSIGRKLGQRKVGLELKGLYQSISMD
;
A
#
# COMPACT_ATOMS: atom_id res chain seq x y z
N MET A 1 2.41 -0.94 18.72
CA MET A 1 2.99 -1.12 18.35
C MET A 1 2.90 -1.38 17.90
N SER A 2 2.57 -1.54 17.97
CA SER A 2 2.95 -1.82 17.50
C SER A 2 2.86 -2.02 17.17
N ASP A 3 2.84 -2.23 17.10
CA ASP A 3 3.29 -2.57 16.77
C ASP A 3 3.77 -2.72 16.39
N TYR A 4 4.29 -2.64 16.47
CA TYR A 4 4.98 -2.98 16.06
C TYR A 4 4.85 -3.42 16.43
N VAL A 5 4.47 -3.60 16.90
CA VAL A 5 4.63 -4.18 17.13
C VAL A 5 4.15 -4.58 17.39
N ASP A 6 3.96 -4.70 17.78
CA ASP A 6 3.83 -5.18 17.90
C ASP A 6 3.31 -5.63 18.14
N GLY A 7 2.81 -5.75 18.62
CA GLY A 7 2.97 -6.24 18.58
C GLY A 7 2.32 -6.50 19.07
N ARG A 8 2.14 -6.55 19.59
CA ARG A 8 1.99 -6.91 19.86
C ARG A 8 1.17 -7.16 20.26
N ASP A 9 0.87 -7.35 20.69
CA ASP A 9 0.43 -7.75 20.82
C ASP A 9 -0.16 -8.23 21.13
N SER A 10 -0.48 -8.65 21.55
CA SER A 10 -0.70 -9.30 21.53
C SER A 10 -1.08 -9.97 21.74
N GLY A 11 -1.23 -10.41 22.15
CA GLY A 11 -1.10 -11.16 21.97
C GLY A 11 -1.29 -11.86 21.99
N GLY A 12 -1.26 -12.15 22.28
CA GLY A 12 -0.90 -12.81 21.87
C GLY A 12 -0.87 -13.31 21.57
N THR A 13 -0.91 -13.56 21.88
CA THR A 13 -0.50 -13.94 21.27
C THR A 13 -0.37 -13.91 20.61
N GLY A 14 -0.20 -14.06 20.73
CA GLY A 14 0.39 -13.95 19.82
C GLY A 14 0.15 -13.65 19.35
N MET A 15 0.25 -13.83 19.40
CA MET A 15 0.32 -13.49 18.70
C MET A 15 -0.06 -13.15 18.21
N SER A 16 -0.13 -13.08 18.42
CA SER A 16 -0.37 -12.67 17.80
C SER A 16 -0.72 -12.76 16.89
N ALA A 17 -1.48 -13.02 17.27
CA ALA A 17 -1.64 -13.32 15.89
C ALA A 17 -0.91 -12.31 15.06
N GLY A 18 0.00 -12.62 14.50
CA GLY A 18 0.85 -11.68 13.87
C GLY A 18 0.16 -10.82 12.84
N SER A 19 0.69 -9.64 12.64
CA SER A 19 0.36 -8.80 11.51
C SER A 19 1.01 -9.40 10.28
N LEU A 20 0.30 -9.27 9.18
CA LEU A 20 0.83 -9.64 7.88
C LEU A 20 1.32 -8.38 7.18
N VAL A 21 2.37 -8.51 6.40
CA VAL A 21 2.87 -7.37 5.62
C VAL A 21 2.23 -7.43 4.24
N HIS A 22 1.58 -6.34 3.86
CA HIS A 22 0.97 -6.18 2.55
C HIS A 22 1.72 -5.10 1.81
N THR A 23 1.87 -5.25 0.51
CA THR A 23 2.63 -4.29 -0.29
C THR A 23 1.77 -3.78 -1.44
N LEU A 24 1.69 -2.45 -1.56
CA LEU A 24 1.02 -1.81 -2.68
C LEU A 24 2.07 -1.28 -3.64
N TYR A 25 1.81 -1.43 -4.94
CA TYR A 25 2.66 -0.89 -6.00
C TYR A 25 1.82 0.11 -6.77
N ILE A 26 2.08 1.39 -6.57
CA ILE A 26 1.27 2.47 -7.14
C ILE A 26 2.09 3.18 -8.19
N GLY A 27 1.71 3.01 -9.46
CA GLY A 27 2.38 3.72 -10.55
C GLY A 27 1.93 5.17 -10.58
N SER A 28 2.81 6.04 -11.09
CA SER A 28 2.46 7.45 -11.25
C SER A 28 1.35 7.60 -12.30
N PRO A 29 0.43 8.55 -12.13
CA PRO A 29 -0.65 8.75 -13.12
C PRO A 29 -0.13 9.06 -14.52
N ASP A 30 0.98 9.78 -14.63
CA ASP A 30 1.55 10.15 -15.93
C ASP A 30 2.78 9.32 -16.29
N GLY A 31 3.19 8.39 -15.43
CA GLY A 31 4.34 7.53 -15.66
C GLY A 31 5.68 8.16 -15.31
N ASN A 32 5.75 9.47 -15.11
CA ASN A 32 7.04 10.16 -14.92
C ASN A 32 7.45 10.30 -13.46
N SER A 33 6.61 10.97 -12.66
CA SER A 33 6.93 11.18 -11.25
C SER A 33 5.65 11.45 -10.50
N PHE A 34 5.72 11.26 -9.19
CA PHE A 34 4.58 11.64 -8.34
C PHE A 34 4.71 13.10 -8.00
N GLY A 35 3.66 13.86 -8.29
CA GLY A 35 3.57 15.23 -7.81
C GLY A 35 3.38 15.22 -6.30
N SER A 36 3.72 16.34 -5.65
CA SER A 36 3.59 16.44 -4.20
C SER A 36 2.14 16.29 -3.76
N ALA A 37 1.18 16.76 -4.57
CA ALA A 37 -0.24 16.63 -4.24
C ALA A 37 -0.68 15.17 -4.24
N ASP A 38 -0.24 14.39 -5.23
CA ASP A 38 -0.59 12.98 -5.30
C ASP A 38 0.02 12.20 -4.13
N ARG A 39 1.29 12.48 -3.83
CA ARG A 39 1.96 11.81 -2.72
C ARG A 39 1.29 12.17 -1.38
N THR A 40 0.94 13.43 -1.20
CA THR A 40 0.25 13.85 0.01
C THR A 40 -1.10 13.15 0.16
N ALA A 41 -1.85 13.02 -0.95
CA ALA A 41 -3.13 12.34 -0.93
C ALA A 41 -2.97 10.89 -0.49
N VAL A 42 -1.96 10.19 -1.00
CA VAL A 42 -1.69 8.80 -0.62
C VAL A 42 -1.38 8.71 0.87
N VAL A 43 -0.49 9.60 1.36
CA VAL A 43 -0.13 9.61 2.78
C VAL A 43 -1.35 9.86 3.66
N GLU A 44 -2.21 10.81 3.28
CA GLU A 44 -3.39 11.12 4.07
C GLU A 44 -4.37 9.95 4.12
N MET A 45 -4.57 9.29 2.99
CA MET A 45 -5.48 8.15 2.94
C MET A 45 -4.97 7.00 3.80
N LEU A 46 -3.67 6.71 3.73
CA LEU A 46 -3.07 5.66 4.53
C LEU A 46 -3.10 6.02 6.03
N SER A 47 -2.81 7.28 6.35
CA SER A 47 -2.78 7.73 7.73
C SER A 47 -4.14 7.66 8.41
N SER A 48 -5.23 7.78 7.63
CA SER A 48 -6.57 7.69 8.21
C SER A 48 -6.97 6.24 8.47
N CYS A 49 -6.25 5.27 7.92
CA CYS A 49 -6.60 3.85 8.04
C CYS A 49 -5.63 3.06 8.91
N PHE A 50 -4.35 3.44 8.94
CA PHE A 50 -3.32 2.63 9.58
C PHE A 50 -2.42 3.50 10.44
N ALA A 51 -2.04 2.95 11.61
CA ALA A 51 -1.16 3.65 12.54
C ALA A 51 0.26 3.75 11.98
N GLY A 52 0.68 2.79 11.17
CA GLY A 52 2.03 2.80 10.62
C GLY A 52 2.10 2.16 9.25
N PHE A 53 2.95 2.72 8.42
CA PHE A 53 3.22 2.20 7.08
C PHE A 53 4.53 2.81 6.60
N THR A 54 5.10 2.22 5.57
CA THR A 54 6.34 2.71 4.97
C THR A 54 6.10 2.97 3.50
N ILE A 55 6.61 4.10 3.01
CA ILE A 55 6.54 4.44 1.59
C ILE A 55 7.95 4.60 1.05
N ASN A 56 8.24 3.95 -0.06
CA ASN A 56 9.49 4.10 -0.79
C ASN A 56 9.21 4.59 -2.19
N ASP A 57 9.99 5.57 -2.64
CA ASP A 57 9.99 5.97 -4.04
C ASP A 57 10.85 4.97 -4.80
N ALA A 58 10.36 4.51 -5.94
CA ALA A 58 11.05 3.50 -6.72
C ALA A 58 10.82 3.73 -8.20
N GLU A 59 11.64 3.10 -9.01
CA GLU A 59 11.46 3.11 -10.45
C GLU A 59 11.07 1.71 -10.87
N GLY A 60 9.85 1.58 -11.40
CA GLY A 60 9.40 0.33 -11.99
C GLY A 60 9.54 0.40 -13.50
N PHE A 61 9.38 -0.73 -14.14
CA PHE A 61 9.39 -0.79 -15.60
C PHE A 61 8.17 -1.59 -16.05
N PHE A 62 7.50 -1.07 -17.05
CA PHE A 62 6.34 -1.73 -17.65
C PHE A 62 6.45 -1.62 -19.15
N GLU A 63 6.45 -2.77 -19.82
CA GLU A 63 6.60 -2.84 -21.27
C GLU A 63 7.82 -2.04 -21.76
N GLY A 64 8.94 -2.17 -21.04
CA GLY A 64 10.19 -1.53 -21.41
C GLY A 64 10.30 -0.05 -21.07
N ARG A 65 9.30 0.53 -20.43
CA ARG A 65 9.30 1.95 -20.07
C ARG A 65 9.42 2.12 -18.57
N PRO A 66 10.22 3.08 -18.11
CA PRO A 66 10.28 3.37 -16.68
C PRO A 66 8.99 4.03 -16.22
N VAL A 67 8.55 3.65 -15.03
CA VAL A 67 7.36 4.21 -14.39
C VAL A 67 7.72 4.55 -12.95
N ALA A 68 7.60 5.82 -12.58
CA ALA A 68 7.79 6.20 -11.18
C ALA A 68 6.73 5.48 -10.34
N THR A 69 7.16 4.86 -9.26
CA THR A 69 6.32 3.97 -8.46
C THR A 69 6.47 4.27 -6.99
N LEU A 70 5.36 4.29 -6.26
CA LEU A 70 5.41 4.28 -4.80
C LEU A 70 5.18 2.84 -4.34
N ILE A 71 6.08 2.36 -3.50
CA ILE A 71 5.91 1.06 -2.87
C ILE A 71 5.52 1.32 -1.42
N VAL A 72 4.35 0.82 -1.02
CA VAL A 72 3.81 1.02 0.31
C VAL A 72 3.76 -0.32 1.01
N LYS A 73 4.34 -0.39 2.22
CA LYS A 73 4.26 -1.60 3.03
C LYS A 73 3.45 -1.31 4.28
N ILE A 74 2.46 -2.16 4.53
CA ILE A 74 1.53 -2.00 5.65
C ILE A 74 1.51 -3.32 6.43
N ALA A 75 1.85 -3.25 7.71
CA ALA A 75 1.77 -4.43 8.58
C ALA A 75 0.45 -4.36 9.34
N THR A 76 -0.47 -5.26 8.99
CA THR A 76 -1.77 -5.30 9.63
C THR A 76 -2.42 -6.66 9.42
N GLY A 77 -3.30 -7.05 10.34
CA GLY A 77 -4.14 -8.23 10.15
C GLY A 77 -5.43 -7.91 9.41
N ASP A 78 -5.70 -6.63 9.15
CA ASP A 78 -6.96 -6.20 8.53
C ASP A 78 -6.82 -6.15 7.02
N THR A 79 -6.80 -7.31 6.39
CA THR A 79 -6.66 -7.43 4.95
C THR A 79 -7.78 -6.68 4.19
N PRO A 80 -9.06 -6.76 4.62
CA PRO A 80 -10.09 -5.98 3.93
C PRO A 80 -9.83 -4.48 3.93
N ALA A 81 -9.27 -3.93 5.01
CA ALA A 81 -8.93 -2.51 5.06
C ALA A 81 -7.83 -2.16 4.04
N VAL A 82 -6.86 -3.08 3.86
CA VAL A 82 -5.81 -2.87 2.86
C VAL A 82 -6.41 -2.84 1.45
N GLU A 83 -7.32 -3.77 1.15
CA GLU A 83 -7.97 -3.78 -0.15
C GLU A 83 -8.79 -2.53 -0.39
N GLU A 84 -9.49 -2.06 0.64
CA GLU A 84 -10.32 -0.87 0.50
C GLU A 84 -9.49 0.39 0.28
N VAL A 85 -8.41 0.57 1.03
CA VAL A 85 -7.54 1.74 0.83
C VAL A 85 -6.86 1.69 -0.53
N THR A 86 -6.54 0.49 -1.01
CA THR A 86 -5.96 0.32 -2.35
C THR A 86 -6.92 0.84 -3.41
N ARG A 87 -8.19 0.47 -3.30
CA ARG A 87 -9.20 0.97 -4.25
C ARG A 87 -9.37 2.47 -4.18
N SER A 88 -9.40 3.00 -2.95
CA SER A 88 -9.55 4.45 -2.76
C SER A 88 -8.38 5.22 -3.36
N ILE A 89 -7.17 4.74 -3.17
CA ILE A 89 -5.97 5.37 -3.76
C ILE A 89 -6.04 5.30 -5.28
N GLY A 90 -6.38 4.14 -5.81
CA GLY A 90 -6.49 3.98 -7.26
C GLY A 90 -7.49 4.95 -7.87
N ARG A 91 -8.66 5.08 -7.24
CA ARG A 91 -9.69 6.01 -7.74
C ARG A 91 -9.22 7.45 -7.64
N LYS A 92 -8.59 7.81 -6.52
CA LYS A 92 -8.11 9.17 -6.30
C LYS A 92 -7.08 9.57 -7.35
N LEU A 93 -6.21 8.65 -7.74
CA LEU A 93 -5.15 8.93 -8.70
C LEU A 93 -5.56 8.63 -10.14
N GLY A 94 -6.79 8.20 -10.37
CA GLY A 94 -7.26 7.86 -11.69
C GLY A 94 -6.60 6.62 -12.27
N GLN A 95 -6.13 5.71 -11.43
CA GLN A 95 -5.50 4.49 -11.86
C GLN A 95 -6.55 3.44 -12.17
N ARG A 96 -6.35 2.68 -13.23
CA ARG A 96 -7.24 1.58 -13.57
C ARG A 96 -6.91 0.34 -12.76
N LYS A 97 -5.65 0.18 -12.37
CA LYS A 97 -5.17 -0.94 -11.60
C LYS A 97 -4.09 -0.48 -10.63
N VAL A 98 -4.05 -1.11 -9.48
CA VAL A 98 -2.98 -0.92 -8.50
C VAL A 98 -2.49 -2.31 -8.11
N GLY A 99 -1.16 -2.50 -8.11
CA GLY A 99 -0.59 -3.77 -7.71
C GLY A 99 -0.70 -3.96 -6.21
N LEU A 100 -1.06 -5.15 -5.79
CA LEU A 100 -1.24 -5.45 -4.37
C LEU A 100 -0.72 -6.86 -4.08
N GLU A 101 0.19 -6.92 -3.13
CA GLU A 101 0.72 -8.19 -2.67
C GLU A 101 0.17 -8.45 -1.27
N LEU A 102 -0.71 -9.45 -1.17
CA LEU A 102 -1.32 -9.86 0.09
C LEU A 102 -0.68 -11.14 0.54
N LYS A 103 -0.11 -11.13 1.75
CA LYS A 103 0.47 -12.34 2.34
C LYS A 103 1.50 -12.99 1.42
N GLY A 104 2.24 -12.17 0.67
CA GLY A 104 3.22 -12.67 -0.27
C GLY A 104 2.65 -13.11 -1.61
N LEU A 105 1.34 -12.94 -1.82
CA LEU A 105 0.69 -13.33 -3.07
C LEU A 105 0.27 -12.07 -3.82
N TYR A 106 0.92 -11.81 -4.94
CA TYR A 106 0.65 -10.61 -5.73
C TYR A 106 -0.67 -10.74 -6.49
N GLN A 107 -1.43 -9.66 -6.51
CA GLN A 107 -2.60 -9.55 -7.37
C GLN A 107 -2.75 -8.10 -7.81
N SER A 108 -3.45 -7.91 -8.90
CA SER A 108 -3.76 -6.59 -9.41
C SER A 108 -5.24 -6.33 -9.18
N ILE A 109 -5.56 -5.22 -8.55
CA ILE A 109 -6.95 -4.87 -8.27
C ILE A 109 -7.41 -3.85 -9.29
N SER A 110 -8.48 -4.20 -10.00
CA SER A 110 -9.08 -3.31 -10.99
C SER A 110 -9.96 -2.28 -10.30
N MET A 111 -9.91 -1.04 -10.79
CA MET A 111 -10.72 0.05 -10.25
C MET A 111 -12.12 0.10 -10.88
N ASP A 112 -12.38 -0.78 -11.80
CA ASP A 112 -13.69 -0.81 -12.48
C ASP A 112 -14.74 -1.58 -11.70
#